data_3576750e9a08cb5edf06038816289fc0
#
_entry.id   3576750e9a08cb5edf06038816289fc0
#
_cell.length_a   1.000
_cell.length_b   1.000
_cell.length_c   1.000
_cell.angle_alpha   90.00
_cell.angle_beta   90.00
_cell.angle_gamma   90.00
#
_symmetry.space_group_name_H-M   'P 1'
#
loop_
_entity.id
_entity.type
_entity.pdbx_description
1 polymer ?
#
loop_
_entity_poly.entity_id
_entity_poly.type
_entity_poly.pdbx_seq_one_letter_code
_entity_poly.pdbx_strand_id
1 'polypeptide(L)'
;GTMCIGVAATGVEGLKAIIPEAGISNWYDYYRSGGLNVPALQWQGDDLDILAKYCFSRAKDADDYKTVEEGYKAAHAKLVEGEDRDSGNYSRFWDERNYLNQIDNFKAAVFIIHGINDWNVKTNQCLPLFKALEKKGLDRKILLHQGEHIYVYDLENSGTLGMVDRWLDHYLKGEDNVVETEPKVLVESNIDQSKWFASDTWPPEGWAYEEFPVDADSDRLTLRDDLSATVYDKAKDNQKEWLDELVLSGSEDYINRIKFVWDPFDTATT
;
A
#
# COMPACT_ATOMS: atom_id res chain seq x y z
N GLY A 1 8.13 6.27 -0.13
CA GLY A 1 8.38 4.82 -0.13
C GLY A 1 8.58 4.22 -1.52
N THR A 2 7.69 4.50 -2.48
CA THR A 2 7.70 3.87 -3.82
C THR A 2 9.02 4.05 -4.59
N MET A 3 9.59 5.26 -4.56
CA MET A 3 10.83 5.55 -5.31
C MET A 3 12.01 4.68 -4.86
N CYS A 4 12.19 4.46 -3.57
CA CYS A 4 13.29 3.61 -3.09
C CYS A 4 13.08 2.12 -3.44
N ILE A 5 11.83 1.64 -3.45
CA ILE A 5 11.50 0.29 -3.93
C ILE A 5 11.88 0.16 -5.42
N GLY A 6 11.46 1.14 -6.25
CA GLY A 6 11.79 1.16 -7.68
C GLY A 6 13.31 1.20 -7.94
N VAL A 7 14.05 1.98 -7.15
CA VAL A 7 15.52 2.01 -7.25
C VAL A 7 16.13 0.66 -6.87
N ALA A 8 15.67 0.01 -5.79
CA ALA A 8 16.14 -1.31 -5.40
C ALA A 8 15.84 -2.39 -6.47
N ALA A 9 14.68 -2.28 -7.15
CA ALA A 9 14.28 -3.19 -8.23
C ALA A 9 15.22 -3.12 -9.45
N THR A 10 15.97 -2.03 -9.63
CA THR A 10 16.98 -1.92 -10.71
C THR A 10 18.24 -2.74 -10.44
N GLY A 11 18.48 -3.13 -9.20
CA GLY A 11 19.72 -3.81 -8.79
C GLY A 11 20.96 -2.92 -8.82
N VAL A 12 20.78 -1.59 -8.77
CA VAL A 12 21.88 -0.62 -8.83
C VAL A 12 22.95 -0.94 -7.78
N GLU A 13 24.20 -0.86 -8.21
CA GLU A 13 25.33 -1.10 -7.30
C GLU A 13 25.50 0.05 -6.29
N GLY A 14 25.98 -0.30 -5.10
CA GLY A 14 26.19 0.67 -4.04
C GLY A 14 24.98 1.01 -3.18
N LEU A 15 23.77 0.59 -3.55
CA LEU A 15 22.60 0.72 -2.70
C LEU A 15 22.69 -0.30 -1.56
N LYS A 16 22.86 0.17 -0.32
CA LYS A 16 23.06 -0.66 0.85
C LYS A 16 21.78 -0.92 1.64
N ALA A 17 20.96 0.13 1.83
CA ALA A 17 19.74 0.05 2.58
C ALA A 17 18.66 0.96 1.99
N ILE A 18 17.40 0.58 2.17
CA ILE A 18 16.23 1.41 1.89
C ILE A 18 15.23 1.32 3.04
N ILE A 19 14.48 2.40 3.25
CA ILE A 19 13.39 2.48 4.22
C ILE A 19 12.13 2.96 3.50
N PRO A 20 11.38 2.05 2.84
CA PRO A 20 10.14 2.41 2.18
C PRO A 20 9.03 2.66 3.21
N GLU A 21 8.66 3.92 3.39
CA GLU A 21 7.48 4.32 4.14
C GLU A 21 6.28 4.37 3.18
N ALA A 22 5.19 3.65 3.50
CA ALA A 22 3.95 3.63 2.73
C ALA A 22 4.21 3.50 1.21
N GLY A 23 5.05 2.54 0.83
CA GLY A 23 5.54 2.41 -0.54
C GLY A 23 4.69 1.47 -1.40
N ILE A 24 4.45 1.87 -2.65
CA ILE A 24 3.81 1.03 -3.66
C ILE A 24 4.84 0.03 -4.19
N SER A 25 4.55 -1.27 -4.09
CA SER A 25 5.37 -2.34 -4.65
C SER A 25 4.82 -2.89 -5.96
N ASN A 26 3.52 -2.72 -6.20
CA ASN A 26 2.82 -3.15 -7.40
C ASN A 26 1.79 -2.09 -7.80
N TRP A 27 2.04 -1.39 -8.90
CA TRP A 27 1.17 -0.32 -9.37
C TRP A 27 -0.19 -0.81 -9.86
N TYR A 28 -0.27 -2.04 -10.39
CA TYR A 28 -1.54 -2.63 -10.77
C TYR A 28 -2.45 -2.81 -9.57
N ASP A 29 -1.97 -3.42 -8.50
CA ASP A 29 -2.76 -3.65 -7.29
C ASP A 29 -3.11 -2.33 -6.55
N TYR A 30 -2.38 -1.26 -6.84
CA TYR A 30 -2.67 0.05 -6.29
C TYR A 30 -3.86 0.72 -6.99
N TYR A 31 -3.92 0.68 -8.32
CA TYR A 31 -4.97 1.33 -9.12
C TYR A 31 -6.06 0.38 -9.62
N ARG A 32 -5.81 -0.93 -9.64
CA ARG A 32 -6.73 -1.95 -10.12
C ARG A 32 -6.95 -3.00 -9.05
N SER A 33 -8.17 -3.29 -8.71
CA SER A 33 -8.51 -4.37 -7.78
C SER A 33 -9.26 -5.44 -8.57
N GLY A 34 -8.55 -6.51 -8.99
CA GLY A 34 -9.14 -7.55 -9.81
C GLY A 34 -9.71 -7.06 -11.15
N GLY A 35 -9.09 -6.05 -11.77
CA GLY A 35 -9.54 -5.40 -13.01
C GLY A 35 -10.45 -4.18 -12.79
N LEU A 36 -10.88 -3.92 -11.56
CA LEU A 36 -11.66 -2.73 -11.24
C LEU A 36 -10.74 -1.54 -11.00
N ASN A 37 -11.06 -0.40 -11.61
CA ASN A 37 -10.36 0.83 -11.28
C ASN A 37 -10.70 1.26 -9.86
N VAL A 38 -9.70 1.35 -8.98
CA VAL A 38 -9.86 1.74 -7.58
C VAL A 38 -9.18 3.09 -7.39
N PRO A 39 -9.92 4.20 -7.49
CA PRO A 39 -9.34 5.52 -7.32
C PRO A 39 -8.81 5.69 -5.89
N ALA A 40 -7.66 6.33 -5.78
CA ALA A 40 -7.20 6.82 -4.51
C ALA A 40 -8.14 7.95 -4.05
N LEU A 41 -8.60 7.88 -2.80
CA LEU A 41 -9.65 8.75 -2.26
C LEU A 41 -9.26 10.23 -2.15
N GLN A 42 -8.07 10.61 -2.55
CA GLN A 42 -7.57 11.98 -2.40
C GLN A 42 -6.81 12.43 -3.65
N TRP A 43 -5.83 13.26 -3.45
CA TRP A 43 -5.09 14.00 -4.45
C TRP A 43 -4.17 13.18 -5.39
N GLN A 44 -4.01 11.87 -5.20
CA GLN A 44 -3.25 11.02 -6.13
C GLN A 44 -3.97 10.74 -7.46
N GLY A 45 -5.25 11.12 -7.55
CA GLY A 45 -6.04 10.94 -8.77
C GLY A 45 -6.55 9.52 -8.99
N ASP A 46 -7.28 9.35 -10.08
CA ASP A 46 -8.04 8.14 -10.37
C ASP A 46 -7.20 7.06 -11.04
N ASP A 47 -6.00 7.41 -11.55
CA ASP A 47 -5.12 6.50 -12.24
C ASP A 47 -3.68 7.03 -12.32
N LEU A 48 -2.77 6.24 -12.85
CA LEU A 48 -1.34 6.55 -12.95
C LEU A 48 -1.06 7.78 -13.82
N ASP A 49 -1.81 7.98 -14.89
CA ASP A 49 -1.69 9.16 -15.76
C ASP A 49 -2.04 10.45 -15.01
N ILE A 50 -3.04 10.40 -14.14
CA ILE A 50 -3.46 11.53 -13.31
C ILE A 50 -2.38 11.88 -12.29
N LEU A 51 -1.80 10.88 -11.63
CA LEU A 51 -0.67 11.09 -10.73
C LEU A 51 0.53 11.69 -11.46
N ALA A 52 0.86 11.15 -12.63
CA ALA A 52 1.95 11.67 -13.46
C ALA A 52 1.72 13.14 -13.84
N LYS A 53 0.51 13.47 -14.28
CA LYS A 53 0.10 14.84 -14.60
C LYS A 53 0.23 15.79 -13.41
N TYR A 54 -0.16 15.33 -12.22
CA TYR A 54 0.02 16.10 -10.99
C TYR A 54 1.51 16.36 -10.70
N CYS A 55 2.32 15.32 -10.72
CA CYS A 55 3.77 15.44 -10.44
C CYS A 55 4.49 16.38 -11.42
N PHE A 56 4.14 16.33 -12.69
CA PHE A 56 4.75 17.17 -13.71
C PHE A 56 4.18 18.61 -13.72
N SER A 57 2.95 18.83 -13.22
CA SER A 57 2.30 20.15 -13.26
C SER A 57 3.03 21.21 -12.45
N ARG A 58 3.78 20.81 -11.43
CA ARG A 58 4.55 21.72 -10.55
C ARG A 58 5.60 22.57 -11.29
N ALA A 59 6.03 22.12 -12.45
CA ALA A 59 7.09 22.79 -13.22
C ALA A 59 6.55 23.83 -14.23
N LYS A 60 5.24 24.03 -14.29
CA LYS A 60 4.62 24.90 -15.32
C LYS A 60 5.12 26.34 -15.32
N ASP A 61 5.50 26.84 -14.16
CA ASP A 61 5.96 28.22 -13.99
C ASP A 61 7.50 28.33 -14.03
N ALA A 62 8.20 27.21 -14.17
CA ALA A 62 9.64 27.18 -14.31
C ALA A 62 10.06 27.61 -15.73
N ASP A 63 11.12 28.38 -15.84
CA ASP A 63 11.63 28.87 -17.13
C ASP A 63 11.98 27.75 -18.11
N ASP A 64 12.36 26.59 -17.60
CA ASP A 64 12.73 25.41 -18.36
C ASP A 64 11.55 24.51 -18.71
N TYR A 65 10.34 24.73 -18.16
CA TYR A 65 9.18 23.88 -18.42
C TYR A 65 8.90 23.74 -19.91
N LYS A 66 8.98 24.82 -20.67
CA LYS A 66 8.75 24.81 -22.11
C LYS A 66 9.68 23.88 -22.88
N THR A 67 10.88 23.63 -22.36
CA THR A 67 11.86 22.73 -22.98
C THR A 67 11.52 21.27 -22.79
N VAL A 68 10.80 20.91 -21.72
CA VAL A 68 10.41 19.53 -21.38
C VAL A 68 8.95 19.22 -21.69
N GLU A 69 8.12 20.22 -21.99
CA GLU A 69 6.68 20.08 -22.14
C GLU A 69 6.28 19.06 -23.22
N GLU A 70 6.91 19.10 -24.37
CA GLU A 70 6.59 18.16 -25.47
C GLU A 70 6.99 16.72 -25.13
N GLY A 71 8.13 16.52 -24.49
CA GLY A 71 8.55 15.22 -23.99
C GLY A 71 7.60 14.67 -22.91
N TYR A 72 7.15 15.54 -22.02
CA TYR A 72 6.16 15.21 -21.01
C TYR A 72 4.81 14.80 -21.62
N LYS A 73 4.28 15.57 -22.57
CA LYS A 73 3.03 15.26 -23.27
C LYS A 73 3.11 13.89 -23.96
N ALA A 74 4.23 13.59 -24.62
CA ALA A 74 4.46 12.30 -25.26
C ALA A 74 4.53 11.14 -24.24
N ALA A 75 5.19 11.35 -23.10
CA ALA A 75 5.25 10.37 -22.03
C ALA A 75 3.87 10.12 -21.39
N HIS A 76 3.11 11.18 -21.14
CA HIS A 76 1.76 11.08 -20.62
C HIS A 76 0.82 10.32 -21.56
N ALA A 77 0.87 10.60 -22.86
CA ALA A 77 0.07 9.85 -23.84
C ALA A 77 0.35 8.33 -23.82
N LYS A 78 1.63 7.93 -23.66
CA LYS A 78 2.01 6.54 -23.49
C LYS A 78 1.50 5.90 -22.19
N LEU A 79 1.40 6.68 -21.11
CA LEU A 79 0.80 6.19 -19.86
C LEU A 79 -0.69 5.91 -20.08
N VAL A 80 -1.44 6.86 -20.63
CA VAL A 80 -2.87 6.72 -20.93
C VAL A 80 -3.16 5.50 -21.82
N GLU A 81 -2.36 5.30 -22.86
CA GLU A 81 -2.49 4.12 -23.74
C GLU A 81 -2.18 2.83 -22.98
N GLY A 82 -1.10 2.81 -22.20
CA GLY A 82 -0.62 1.61 -21.51
C GLY A 82 -1.48 1.15 -20.34
N GLU A 83 -2.15 2.08 -19.66
CA GLU A 83 -3.03 1.79 -18.52
C GLU A 83 -4.23 0.92 -18.91
N ASP A 84 -4.70 1.03 -20.16
CA ASP A 84 -5.88 0.32 -20.67
C ASP A 84 -7.05 0.38 -19.67
N ARG A 85 -7.53 1.59 -19.42
CA ARG A 85 -8.59 1.83 -18.42
C ARG A 85 -9.89 1.12 -18.79
N ASP A 86 -10.14 0.91 -20.07
CA ASP A 86 -11.38 0.32 -20.55
C ASP A 86 -11.47 -1.17 -20.23
N SER A 87 -10.39 -1.93 -20.38
CA SER A 87 -10.40 -3.36 -20.07
C SER A 87 -10.07 -3.65 -18.60
N GLY A 88 -9.28 -2.80 -17.96
CA GLY A 88 -8.76 -3.01 -16.61
C GLY A 88 -7.84 -4.21 -16.46
N ASN A 89 -7.44 -4.86 -17.56
CA ASN A 89 -6.65 -6.09 -17.52
C ASN A 89 -5.19 -5.84 -17.13
N TYR A 90 -4.62 -6.85 -16.47
CA TYR A 90 -3.18 -6.90 -16.26
C TYR A 90 -2.47 -7.09 -17.60
N SER A 91 -1.48 -6.28 -17.87
CA SER A 91 -0.74 -6.25 -19.13
C SER A 91 0.76 -6.12 -18.87
N ARG A 92 1.55 -6.16 -19.97
CA ARG A 92 3.00 -5.89 -19.87
C ARG A 92 3.31 -4.51 -19.27
N PHE A 93 2.47 -3.52 -19.52
CA PHE A 93 2.61 -2.20 -18.95
C PHE A 93 2.62 -2.25 -17.41
N TRP A 94 1.70 -3.00 -16.81
CA TRP A 94 1.62 -3.20 -15.37
C TRP A 94 2.68 -4.15 -14.85
N ASP A 95 3.04 -5.17 -15.62
CA ASP A 95 4.10 -6.11 -15.27
C ASP A 95 5.45 -5.40 -15.06
N GLU A 96 5.80 -4.45 -15.94
CA GLU A 96 7.00 -3.62 -15.82
C GLU A 96 6.99 -2.69 -14.60
N ARG A 97 5.82 -2.46 -14.00
CA ARG A 97 5.59 -1.62 -12.81
C ARG A 97 5.23 -2.43 -11.56
N ASN A 98 5.37 -3.73 -11.63
CA ASN A 98 5.28 -4.63 -10.49
C ASN A 98 6.70 -4.96 -10.02
N TYR A 99 7.18 -4.24 -9.01
CA TYR A 99 8.55 -4.40 -8.51
C TYR A 99 8.79 -5.75 -7.84
N LEU A 100 7.73 -6.49 -7.49
CA LEU A 100 7.86 -7.86 -6.97
C LEU A 100 8.41 -8.81 -8.04
N ASN A 101 8.16 -8.53 -9.32
CA ASN A 101 8.71 -9.31 -10.43
C ASN A 101 10.23 -9.10 -10.61
N GLN A 102 10.77 -8.03 -10.03
CA GLN A 102 12.21 -7.74 -10.04
C GLN A 102 12.87 -8.03 -8.69
N ILE A 103 12.24 -8.80 -7.81
CA ILE A 103 12.77 -9.07 -6.46
C ILE A 103 14.18 -9.68 -6.50
N ASP A 104 14.52 -10.42 -7.54
CA ASP A 104 15.85 -11.01 -7.72
C ASP A 104 16.96 -9.97 -7.88
N ASN A 105 16.63 -8.76 -8.28
CA ASN A 105 17.58 -7.66 -8.40
C ASN A 105 17.88 -6.96 -7.06
N PHE A 106 17.02 -7.10 -6.06
CA PHE A 106 17.21 -6.47 -4.77
C PHE A 106 18.47 -6.99 -4.10
N LYS A 107 19.32 -6.08 -3.65
CA LYS A 107 20.56 -6.36 -2.93
C LYS A 107 20.63 -5.61 -1.59
N ALA A 108 19.87 -4.55 -1.46
CA ALA A 108 19.83 -3.70 -0.29
C ALA A 108 19.03 -4.34 0.86
N ALA A 109 19.42 -4.04 2.08
CA ALA A 109 18.60 -4.31 3.26
C ALA A 109 17.34 -3.42 3.24
N VAL A 110 16.17 -3.96 3.63
CA VAL A 110 14.88 -3.28 3.48
C VAL A 110 14.15 -3.18 4.81
N PHE A 111 13.94 -1.95 5.30
CA PHE A 111 13.10 -1.70 6.47
C PHE A 111 11.79 -1.05 6.04
N ILE A 112 10.72 -1.82 5.98
CA ILE A 112 9.38 -1.36 5.58
C ILE A 112 8.70 -0.73 6.79
N ILE A 113 8.12 0.47 6.61
CA ILE A 113 7.28 1.14 7.62
C ILE A 113 5.92 1.43 6.96
N HIS A 114 4.82 0.97 7.57
CA HIS A 114 3.51 1.06 6.92
C HIS A 114 2.36 1.19 7.93
N GLY A 115 1.40 2.05 7.62
CA GLY A 115 0.18 2.21 8.39
C GLY A 115 -0.86 1.14 8.03
N ILE A 116 -1.40 0.44 9.04
CA ILE A 116 -2.45 -0.56 8.81
C ILE A 116 -3.74 0.10 8.33
N ASN A 117 -3.99 1.33 8.78
CA ASN A 117 -5.15 2.12 8.36
C ASN A 117 -4.85 3.05 7.18
N ASP A 118 -3.82 2.78 6.40
CA ASP A 118 -3.51 3.54 5.20
C ASP A 118 -4.51 3.20 4.08
N TRP A 119 -5.45 4.09 3.86
CA TRP A 119 -6.45 3.98 2.81
C TRP A 119 -5.93 4.38 1.42
N ASN A 120 -4.79 5.02 1.36
CA ASN A 120 -4.11 5.38 0.13
C ASN A 120 -3.26 4.21 -0.37
N VAL A 121 -2.16 3.91 0.33
CA VAL A 121 -1.30 2.77 0.00
C VAL A 121 -1.61 1.64 0.97
N LYS A 122 -2.48 0.74 0.55
CA LYS A 122 -3.00 -0.33 1.41
C LYS A 122 -1.93 -1.38 1.73
N THR A 123 -2.15 -2.16 2.77
CA THR A 123 -1.21 -3.20 3.26
C THR A 123 -0.92 -4.32 2.23
N ASN A 124 -1.76 -4.46 1.18
CA ASN A 124 -1.46 -5.34 0.05
C ASN A 124 -0.19 -4.92 -0.73
N GLN A 125 0.38 -3.76 -0.43
CA GLN A 125 1.64 -3.30 -1.01
C GLN A 125 2.85 -3.72 -0.18
N CYS A 126 2.77 -3.67 1.15
CA CYS A 126 3.92 -3.92 2.03
C CYS A 126 4.10 -5.40 2.38
N LEU A 127 3.02 -6.14 2.65
CA LEU A 127 3.13 -7.53 3.07
C LEU A 127 3.65 -8.48 1.97
N PRO A 128 3.20 -8.41 0.70
CA PRO A 128 3.81 -9.19 -0.36
C PRO A 128 5.29 -8.87 -0.58
N LEU A 129 5.69 -7.61 -0.46
CA LEU A 129 7.10 -7.23 -0.55
C LEU A 129 7.92 -7.87 0.59
N PHE A 130 7.44 -7.76 1.83
CA PHE A 130 8.11 -8.40 2.98
C PHE A 130 8.31 -9.90 2.79
N LYS A 131 7.25 -10.61 2.36
CA LYS A 131 7.31 -12.04 2.08
C LYS A 131 8.27 -12.40 0.93
N ALA A 132 8.31 -11.58 -0.11
CA ALA A 132 9.22 -11.78 -1.24
C ALA A 132 10.70 -11.61 -0.80
N LEU A 133 10.99 -10.59 0.02
CA LEU A 133 12.31 -10.38 0.61
C LEU A 133 12.71 -11.53 1.55
N GLU A 134 11.74 -12.04 2.33
CA GLU A 134 11.94 -13.21 3.19
C GLU A 134 12.35 -14.44 2.39
N LYS A 135 11.59 -14.75 1.35
CA LYS A 135 11.87 -15.88 0.46
C LYS A 135 13.24 -15.78 -0.20
N LYS A 136 13.67 -14.56 -0.48
CA LYS A 136 15.01 -14.29 -1.06
C LYS A 136 16.13 -14.38 -0.02
N GLY A 137 15.82 -14.34 1.27
CA GLY A 137 16.81 -14.34 2.37
C GLY A 137 17.54 -13.02 2.54
N LEU A 138 16.93 -11.90 2.12
CA LEU A 138 17.48 -10.57 2.33
C LEU A 138 17.22 -10.07 3.76
N ASP A 139 18.13 -9.24 4.24
CA ASP A 139 17.95 -8.51 5.48
C ASP A 139 16.74 -7.60 5.35
N ARG A 140 15.77 -7.81 6.23
CA ARG A 140 14.48 -7.16 6.17
C ARG A 140 13.92 -6.88 7.55
N LYS A 141 13.14 -5.83 7.65
CA LYS A 141 12.31 -5.51 8.81
C LYS A 141 11.00 -4.91 8.32
N ILE A 142 9.92 -5.13 9.05
CA ILE A 142 8.64 -4.46 8.84
C ILE A 142 8.12 -3.93 10.16
N LEU A 143 7.67 -2.68 10.15
CA LEU A 143 6.95 -2.03 11.23
C LEU A 143 5.56 -1.63 10.73
N LEU A 144 4.53 -2.20 11.34
CA LEU A 144 3.12 -1.93 11.04
C LEU A 144 2.51 -1.13 12.19
N HIS A 145 2.20 0.13 11.95
CA HIS A 145 1.56 1.01 12.93
C HIS A 145 0.08 1.21 12.65
N GLN A 146 -0.70 1.64 13.64
CA GLN A 146 -2.14 1.87 13.50
C GLN A 146 -2.51 3.19 12.81
N GLY A 147 -1.54 3.99 12.45
CA GLY A 147 -1.77 5.24 11.72
C GLY A 147 -2.17 5.03 10.26
N GLU A 148 -2.50 6.14 9.63
CA GLU A 148 -2.81 6.24 8.20
C GLU A 148 -1.52 6.40 7.34
N HIS A 149 -1.59 7.16 6.24
CA HIS A 149 -0.46 7.52 5.38
C HIS A 149 0.38 8.62 6.03
N ILE A 150 1.20 8.25 7.02
CA ILE A 150 2.03 9.18 7.79
C ILE A 150 3.50 8.79 7.68
N TYR A 151 4.36 9.72 8.04
CA TYR A 151 5.80 9.50 8.07
C TYR A 151 6.25 8.99 9.44
N VAL A 152 7.40 8.32 9.46
CA VAL A 152 7.95 7.74 10.69
C VAL A 152 8.17 8.77 11.81
N TYR A 153 8.48 10.00 11.46
CA TYR A 153 8.67 11.09 12.45
C TYR A 153 7.35 11.62 13.04
N ASP A 154 6.20 11.27 12.44
CA ASP A 154 4.87 11.60 12.96
C ASP A 154 4.37 10.52 13.95
N LEU A 155 5.10 9.41 14.10
CA LEU A 155 4.79 8.39 15.09
C LEU A 155 5.16 8.90 16.49
N GLU A 156 4.21 8.88 17.41
CA GLU A 156 4.43 9.32 18.80
C GLU A 156 5.45 8.42 19.54
N ASN A 157 5.68 7.22 19.04
CA ASN A 157 6.66 6.30 19.60
C ASN A 157 8.08 6.71 19.22
N SER A 158 8.76 7.39 20.14
CA SER A 158 10.16 7.82 19.94
C SER A 158 11.15 6.70 19.66
N GLY A 159 10.80 5.45 19.96
CA GLY A 159 11.63 4.28 19.66
C GLY A 159 11.80 4.00 18.16
N THR A 160 10.82 4.38 17.34
CA THR A 160 10.83 4.12 15.90
C THR A 160 11.95 4.86 15.18
N LEU A 161 12.19 6.14 15.49
CA LEU A 161 13.32 6.89 14.92
C LEU A 161 14.67 6.27 15.30
N GLY A 162 14.81 5.81 16.54
CA GLY A 162 16.01 5.11 16.98
C GLY A 162 16.26 3.79 16.22
N MET A 163 15.20 3.09 15.78
CA MET A 163 15.34 1.91 14.92
C MET A 163 15.83 2.29 13.53
N VAL A 164 15.31 3.38 12.96
CA VAL A 164 15.76 3.91 11.67
C VAL A 164 17.24 4.29 11.73
N ASP A 165 17.64 5.01 12.76
CA ASP A 165 19.05 5.42 12.96
C ASP A 165 19.96 4.19 13.03
N ARG A 166 19.63 3.20 13.89
CA ARG A 166 20.44 1.97 14.00
C ARG A 166 20.50 1.19 12.69
N TRP A 167 19.38 1.12 11.92
CA TRP A 167 19.35 0.48 10.62
C TRP A 167 20.33 1.13 9.64
N LEU A 168 20.31 2.46 9.55
CA LEU A 168 21.21 3.20 8.69
C LEU A 168 22.67 3.13 9.15
N ASP A 169 22.92 3.22 10.45
CA ASP A 169 24.26 3.12 11.01
C ASP A 169 24.90 1.76 10.72
N HIS A 170 24.13 0.68 10.86
CA HIS A 170 24.58 -0.66 10.54
C HIS A 170 24.96 -0.81 9.07
N TYR A 171 23.99 -0.56 8.15
CA TYR A 171 24.19 -0.86 6.73
C TYR A 171 25.03 0.19 5.97
N LEU A 172 25.04 1.45 6.41
CA LEU A 172 25.79 2.51 5.73
C LEU A 172 27.17 2.76 6.33
N LYS A 173 27.29 2.68 7.65
CA LYS A 173 28.54 2.94 8.36
C LYS A 173 29.28 1.66 8.76
N GLY A 174 28.60 0.51 8.73
CA GLY A 174 29.17 -0.78 9.16
C GLY A 174 29.29 -0.89 10.67
N GLU A 175 28.46 -0.18 11.43
CA GLU A 175 28.46 -0.26 12.89
C GLU A 175 27.94 -1.62 13.35
N ASP A 176 28.68 -2.24 14.27
CA ASP A 176 28.24 -3.45 14.96
C ASP A 176 27.26 -3.04 16.06
N ASN A 177 25.99 -3.21 15.76
CA ASN A 177 24.89 -2.86 16.65
C ASN A 177 23.83 -3.99 16.72
N VAL A 178 22.71 -3.75 17.41
CA VAL A 178 21.72 -4.78 17.70
C VAL A 178 20.76 -5.12 16.54
N VAL A 179 20.88 -4.48 15.37
CA VAL A 179 19.92 -4.59 14.24
C VAL A 179 19.70 -6.03 13.81
N GLU A 180 20.75 -6.85 13.76
CA GLU A 180 20.66 -8.26 13.33
C GLU A 180 19.87 -9.13 14.31
N THR A 181 19.81 -8.73 15.57
CA THR A 181 19.14 -9.44 16.67
C THR A 181 17.77 -8.86 17.01
N GLU A 182 17.43 -7.70 16.45
CA GLU A 182 16.11 -7.11 16.62
C GLU A 182 15.03 -7.94 15.88
N PRO A 183 13.80 -7.99 16.40
CA PRO A 183 12.68 -8.65 15.72
C PRO A 183 12.50 -8.13 14.28
N LYS A 184 12.20 -9.05 13.37
CA LYS A 184 11.96 -8.73 11.95
C LYS A 184 10.61 -8.07 11.71
N VAL A 185 9.65 -8.33 12.59
CA VAL A 185 8.26 -7.86 12.50
C VAL A 185 7.88 -7.16 13.79
N LEU A 186 7.37 -5.95 13.66
CA LEU A 186 6.80 -5.17 14.75
C LEU A 186 5.40 -4.72 14.35
N VAL A 187 4.41 -5.01 15.18
CA VAL A 187 3.01 -4.65 14.94
C VAL A 187 2.46 -3.89 16.13
N GLU A 188 1.97 -2.69 15.91
CA GLU A 188 1.29 -1.90 16.93
C GLU A 188 -0.07 -2.50 17.26
N SER A 189 -0.41 -2.58 18.55
CA SER A 189 -1.72 -3.07 18.99
C SER A 189 -2.83 -2.09 18.59
N ASN A 190 -3.92 -2.63 18.05
CA ASN A 190 -5.13 -1.86 17.74
C ASN A 190 -5.97 -1.51 18.96
N ILE A 191 -5.71 -2.13 20.12
CA ILE A 191 -6.42 -1.90 21.37
C ILE A 191 -5.66 -0.92 22.26
N ASP A 192 -4.33 -1.04 22.32
CA ASP A 192 -3.45 -0.23 23.17
C ASP A 192 -2.18 0.11 22.38
N GLN A 193 -2.19 1.26 21.75
CA GLN A 193 -1.09 1.74 20.88
C GLN A 193 0.26 1.92 21.63
N SER A 194 0.27 1.86 22.96
CA SER A 194 1.51 1.79 23.71
C SER A 194 2.20 0.42 23.65
N LYS A 195 1.51 -0.58 23.11
CA LYS A 195 1.99 -1.96 23.02
C LYS A 195 2.30 -2.37 21.58
N TRP A 196 3.38 -3.12 21.45
CA TRP A 196 3.86 -3.66 20.20
C TRP A 196 4.05 -5.17 20.31
N PHE A 197 3.62 -5.88 19.28
CA PHE A 197 3.92 -7.31 19.10
C PHE A 197 5.18 -7.44 18.28
N ALA A 198 6.11 -8.28 18.74
CA ALA A 198 7.38 -8.53 18.10
C ALA A 198 7.47 -9.99 17.67
N SER A 199 7.93 -10.24 16.45
CA SER A 199 8.13 -11.58 15.88
C SER A 199 9.24 -11.56 14.83
N ASP A 200 9.76 -12.74 14.48
CA ASP A 200 10.69 -12.88 13.35
C ASP A 200 9.98 -13.29 12.05
N THR A 201 8.69 -13.60 12.12
CA THR A 201 7.88 -14.07 10.98
C THR A 201 6.60 -13.27 10.82
N TRP A 202 6.06 -13.26 9.60
CA TRP A 202 4.71 -12.80 9.34
C TRP A 202 3.84 -13.94 8.78
N PRO A 203 2.65 -14.27 9.33
CA PRO A 203 2.11 -13.66 10.56
C PRO A 203 3.01 -13.94 11.78
N PRO A 204 2.87 -13.16 12.87
CA PRO A 204 3.59 -13.40 14.12
C PRO A 204 3.38 -14.82 14.63
N GLU A 205 4.38 -15.34 15.31
CA GLU A 205 4.32 -16.71 15.85
C GLU A 205 3.12 -16.87 16.82
N GLY A 206 2.37 -17.94 16.63
CA GLY A 206 1.17 -18.23 17.41
C GLY A 206 -0.13 -17.59 16.87
N TRP A 207 -0.04 -16.75 15.82
CA TRP A 207 -1.22 -16.25 15.12
C TRP A 207 -1.67 -17.25 14.06
N ALA A 208 -2.99 -17.44 13.96
CA ALA A 208 -3.60 -18.29 12.95
C ALA A 208 -4.58 -17.47 12.11
N TYR A 209 -4.72 -17.86 10.84
CA TYR A 209 -5.83 -17.37 10.03
C TYR A 209 -7.11 -18.11 10.43
N GLU A 210 -8.18 -17.35 10.63
CA GLU A 210 -9.50 -17.90 10.81
C GLU A 210 -10.31 -17.67 9.53
N GLU A 211 -10.95 -18.72 9.03
CA GLU A 211 -11.79 -18.66 7.84
C GLU A 211 -13.24 -18.50 8.27
N PHE A 212 -13.88 -17.44 7.81
CA PHE A 212 -15.30 -17.19 8.03
C PHE A 212 -16.05 -17.59 6.77
N PRO A 213 -16.81 -18.72 6.82
CA PRO A 213 -17.58 -19.16 5.67
C PRO A 213 -18.66 -18.11 5.34
N VAL A 214 -18.76 -17.80 4.05
CA VAL A 214 -19.85 -16.99 3.52
C VAL A 214 -20.97 -17.95 3.18
N ASP A 215 -22.15 -17.77 3.77
CA ASP A 215 -23.31 -18.60 3.47
C ASP A 215 -23.77 -18.37 2.02
N ALA A 216 -23.52 -19.38 1.19
CA ALA A 216 -23.80 -19.34 -0.24
C ALA A 216 -25.31 -19.49 -0.57
N ASP A 217 -26.12 -19.92 0.38
CA ASP A 217 -27.55 -20.15 0.19
C ASP A 217 -28.41 -18.89 0.45
N SER A 218 -27.76 -17.76 0.77
CA SER A 218 -28.45 -16.51 1.04
C SER A 218 -28.83 -15.80 -0.25
N ASP A 219 -30.11 -15.45 -0.41
CA ASP A 219 -30.61 -14.56 -1.49
C ASP A 219 -29.95 -13.16 -1.49
N ARG A 220 -29.16 -12.87 -0.46
CA ARG A 220 -28.42 -11.61 -0.28
C ARG A 220 -27.04 -11.58 -0.97
N LEU A 221 -26.63 -12.67 -1.63
CA LEU A 221 -25.33 -12.77 -2.29
C LEU A 221 -25.27 -12.12 -3.68
N THR A 222 -26.33 -11.47 -4.12
CA THR A 222 -26.36 -10.80 -5.40
C THR A 222 -26.07 -9.31 -5.23
N LEU A 223 -24.88 -8.88 -5.60
CA LEU A 223 -24.59 -7.47 -5.82
C LEU A 223 -25.26 -7.04 -7.13
N ARG A 224 -25.98 -5.94 -7.09
CA ARG A 224 -26.54 -5.31 -8.30
C ARG A 224 -25.70 -4.08 -8.61
N ASP A 225 -25.18 -4.04 -9.83
CA ASP A 225 -24.60 -2.85 -10.42
C ASP A 225 -25.71 -1.94 -10.95
N ASP A 226 -26.54 -1.43 -10.05
CA ASP A 226 -27.60 -0.51 -10.38
C ASP A 226 -27.17 0.92 -10.05
N LEU A 227 -26.57 1.56 -11.04
CA LEU A 227 -26.08 2.94 -10.94
C LEU A 227 -27.21 3.98 -10.90
N SER A 228 -28.48 3.56 -11.02
CA SER A 228 -29.65 4.46 -10.87
C SER A 228 -30.01 4.75 -9.42
N ALA A 229 -29.42 4.03 -8.47
CA ALA A 229 -29.67 4.24 -7.05
C ALA A 229 -29.05 5.57 -6.55
N THR A 230 -29.70 6.16 -5.56
CA THR A 230 -29.31 7.44 -4.94
C THR A 230 -27.88 7.49 -4.42
N VAL A 231 -27.30 6.32 -4.13
CA VAL A 231 -25.90 6.14 -3.70
C VAL A 231 -24.90 6.58 -4.80
N TYR A 232 -25.23 6.37 -6.08
CA TYR A 232 -24.38 6.77 -7.19
C TYR A 232 -24.26 8.30 -7.33
N ASP A 233 -25.34 9.03 -7.12
CA ASP A 233 -25.30 10.49 -7.17
C ASP A 233 -24.41 11.06 -6.07
N LYS A 234 -24.44 10.47 -4.87
CA LYS A 234 -23.52 10.85 -3.78
C LYS A 234 -22.07 10.53 -4.09
N ALA A 235 -21.78 9.37 -4.70
CA ALA A 235 -20.42 9.01 -5.11
C ALA A 235 -19.86 10.01 -6.13
N LYS A 236 -20.70 10.55 -6.99
CA LYS A 236 -20.33 11.53 -8.00
C LYS A 236 -20.00 12.89 -7.39
N ASP A 237 -20.74 13.31 -6.39
CA ASP A 237 -20.63 14.64 -5.78
C ASP A 237 -19.70 14.65 -4.57
N ASN A 238 -19.63 13.55 -3.80
CA ASN A 238 -18.78 13.42 -2.63
C ASN A 238 -18.35 11.97 -2.40
N GLN A 239 -17.25 11.59 -3.02
CA GLN A 239 -16.72 10.23 -2.96
C GLN A 239 -16.42 9.74 -1.53
N LYS A 240 -15.91 10.63 -0.67
CA LYS A 240 -15.62 10.28 0.72
C LYS A 240 -16.90 9.94 1.50
N GLU A 241 -17.93 10.77 1.36
CA GLU A 241 -19.21 10.54 2.03
C GLU A 241 -19.87 9.22 1.56
N TRP A 242 -19.80 8.95 0.27
CA TRP A 242 -20.29 7.70 -0.29
C TRP A 242 -19.54 6.48 0.27
N LEU A 243 -18.22 6.55 0.38
CA LEU A 243 -17.43 5.47 0.94
C LEU A 243 -17.74 5.27 2.43
N ASP A 244 -17.82 6.35 3.19
CA ASP A 244 -18.21 6.31 4.59
C ASP A 244 -19.58 5.64 4.78
N GLU A 245 -20.52 5.93 3.91
CA GLU A 245 -21.85 5.26 3.92
C GLU A 245 -21.76 3.78 3.55
N LEU A 246 -20.98 3.41 2.54
CA LEU A 246 -20.85 2.02 2.12
C LEU A 246 -20.10 1.15 3.13
N VAL A 247 -19.05 1.69 3.73
CA VAL A 247 -18.13 0.92 4.59
C VAL A 247 -18.52 1.04 6.06
N LEU A 248 -18.78 2.25 6.52
CA LEU A 248 -18.94 2.56 7.95
C LEU A 248 -20.40 2.61 8.41
N SER A 249 -21.35 2.83 7.50
CA SER A 249 -22.75 2.88 7.87
C SER A 249 -23.27 1.54 8.39
N GLY A 250 -24.01 1.58 9.49
CA GLY A 250 -24.76 0.44 10.00
C GLY A 250 -25.99 0.06 9.19
N SER A 251 -26.40 0.86 8.19
CA SER A 251 -27.57 0.59 7.36
C SER A 251 -27.41 -0.70 6.56
N GLU A 252 -28.48 -1.51 6.52
CA GLU A 252 -28.49 -2.80 5.81
C GLU A 252 -29.02 -2.67 4.37
N ASP A 253 -29.54 -1.53 3.98
CA ASP A 253 -30.38 -1.38 2.78
C ASP A 253 -29.64 -0.93 1.52
N TYR A 254 -28.31 -1.09 1.46
CA TYR A 254 -27.56 -0.77 0.25
C TYR A 254 -27.52 -1.95 -0.72
N ILE A 255 -28.08 -1.77 -1.91
CA ILE A 255 -28.11 -2.78 -2.99
C ILE A 255 -26.71 -3.13 -3.52
N ASN A 256 -25.74 -2.24 -3.32
CA ASN A 256 -24.35 -2.37 -3.77
C ASN A 256 -23.41 -2.90 -2.67
N ARG A 257 -23.96 -3.41 -1.58
CA ARG A 257 -23.20 -3.94 -0.46
C ARG A 257 -23.81 -5.25 0.04
N ILE A 258 -22.96 -6.22 0.28
CA ILE A 258 -23.29 -7.43 1.03
C ILE A 258 -22.57 -7.34 2.38
N LYS A 259 -23.31 -7.48 3.47
CA LYS A 259 -22.80 -7.45 4.83
C LYS A 259 -22.93 -8.83 5.45
N PHE A 260 -21.83 -9.39 5.89
CA PHE A 260 -21.79 -10.60 6.71
C PHE A 260 -21.51 -10.21 8.16
N VAL A 261 -22.23 -10.81 9.08
CA VAL A 261 -22.07 -10.57 10.52
C VAL A 261 -21.91 -11.93 11.17
N TRP A 262 -20.81 -12.11 11.88
CA TRP A 262 -20.55 -13.28 12.70
C TRP A 262 -20.75 -12.94 14.17
N ASP A 263 -20.91 -13.97 14.99
CA ASP A 263 -20.96 -13.80 16.44
C ASP A 263 -19.63 -13.18 16.93
N PRO A 264 -19.69 -12.38 18.01
CA PRO A 264 -18.48 -11.83 18.62
C PRO A 264 -17.50 -12.94 19.01
N PHE A 265 -16.22 -12.68 18.88
CA PHE A 265 -15.20 -13.60 19.37
C PHE A 265 -15.30 -13.73 20.90
N ASP A 266 -15.13 -14.94 21.41
CA ASP A 266 -15.15 -15.25 22.85
C ASP A 266 -13.91 -14.68 23.59
N THR A 267 -12.86 -14.36 22.84
CA THR A 267 -11.61 -13.79 23.34
C THR A 267 -11.24 -12.53 22.57
N ALA A 268 -10.50 -11.65 23.22
CA ALA A 268 -9.94 -10.49 22.52
C ALA A 268 -9.03 -10.95 21.38
N THR A 269 -9.37 -10.52 20.16
CA THR A 269 -8.55 -10.70 18.95
C THR A 269 -7.79 -9.44 18.66
N THR A 270 -6.54 -9.56 18.31
CA THR A 270 -5.66 -8.44 17.93
C THR A 270 -5.52 -8.35 16.42
#